data_8839124ccc7aa596826b8025af3d88b7
#
_entry.id   8839124ccc7aa596826b8025af3d88b7
#
_cell.length_a   1.000
_cell.length_b   1.000
_cell.length_c   1.000
_cell.angle_alpha   90.00
_cell.angle_beta   90.00
_cell.angle_gamma   90.00
#
_symmetry.space_group_name_H-M   'P 1'
#
loop_
_entity.id
_entity.type
_entity.pdbx_description
1 polymer ?
#
loop_
_entity_poly.entity_id
_entity_poly.type
_entity_poly.pdbx_seq_one_letter_code
_entity_poly.pdbx_strand_id
1 'polypeptide(L)'
;VIAAGGIADGRGFAAAFMLGAEGVQLGTRFVVATESIVHEKYKAMLIKAKDIDSAVTGLSTGHPVRSIRNKMTKEYLKLEKEGADFMELEKAML
;
A
#
# COMPACT_ATOMS: atom_id res chain seq x y z
N VAL A 1 9.14 20.92 3.30
CA VAL A 1 9.08 19.44 3.26
C VAL A 1 7.75 18.97 3.79
N ILE A 2 7.06 18.12 3.03
CA ILE A 2 5.83 17.47 3.42
C ILE A 2 6.17 16.00 3.72
N ALA A 3 5.91 15.57 4.96
CA ALA A 3 6.17 14.18 5.36
C ALA A 3 5.03 13.27 4.92
N ALA A 4 5.36 12.13 4.36
CA ALA A 4 4.38 11.16 3.87
C ALA A 4 4.81 9.74 4.20
N GLY A 5 3.84 8.84 4.28
CA GLY A 5 4.10 7.42 4.54
C GLY A 5 4.10 7.08 6.02
N GLY A 6 3.27 6.12 6.41
CA GLY A 6 3.22 5.63 7.78
C GLY A 6 2.62 6.58 8.80
N ILE A 7 2.00 7.66 8.40
CA ILE A 7 1.35 8.62 9.30
C ILE A 7 -0.15 8.36 9.29
N ALA A 8 -0.72 8.01 10.43
CA ALA A 8 -2.13 7.61 10.50
C ALA A 8 -2.92 8.31 11.62
N ASP A 9 -2.26 8.98 12.54
CA ASP A 9 -2.92 9.62 13.69
C ASP A 9 -2.22 10.91 14.11
N GLY A 10 -2.77 11.57 15.13
CA GLY A 10 -2.24 12.84 15.63
C GLY A 10 -0.84 12.75 16.23
N ARG A 11 -0.45 11.57 16.73
CA ARG A 11 0.88 11.39 17.30
C ARG A 11 1.94 11.41 16.20
N GLY A 12 1.70 10.71 15.11
CA GLY A 12 2.59 10.74 13.95
C GLY A 12 2.63 12.11 13.30
N PHE A 13 1.49 12.77 13.23
CA PHE A 13 1.37 14.15 12.74
C PHE A 13 2.27 15.11 13.55
N ALA A 14 2.15 15.07 14.87
CA ALA A 14 2.96 15.91 15.77
C ALA A 14 4.45 15.57 15.67
N ALA A 15 4.78 14.29 15.60
CA ALA A 15 6.16 13.86 15.47
C ALA A 15 6.82 14.38 14.18
N ALA A 16 6.08 14.39 13.07
CA ALA A 16 6.57 14.93 11.81
C ALA A 16 6.93 16.41 11.91
N PHE A 17 6.09 17.20 12.57
CA PHE A 17 6.37 18.61 12.82
C PHE A 17 7.61 18.79 13.70
N MET A 18 7.76 17.98 14.74
CA MET A 18 8.93 18.04 15.61
C MET A 18 10.22 17.73 14.85
N LEU A 19 10.13 16.91 13.82
CA LEU A 19 11.26 16.58 12.94
C LEU A 19 11.50 17.62 11.84
N GLY A 20 10.68 18.66 11.78
CA GLY A 20 10.88 19.76 10.85
C GLY A 20 9.98 19.79 9.61
N ALA A 21 8.99 18.91 9.52
CA ALA A 21 8.04 18.94 8.41
C ALA A 21 7.11 20.14 8.50
N GLU A 22 6.75 20.71 7.38
CA GLU A 22 5.80 21.82 7.29
C GLU A 22 4.37 21.32 7.15
N GLY A 23 4.18 20.07 6.80
CA GLY A 23 2.89 19.42 6.66
C GLY A 23 3.05 17.92 6.53
N VAL A 24 1.94 17.20 6.48
CA VAL A 24 1.92 15.74 6.34
C VAL A 24 0.92 15.33 5.27
N GLN A 25 1.16 14.17 4.67
CA GLN A 25 0.24 13.54 3.74
C GLN A 25 -0.13 12.15 4.28
N LEU A 26 -1.42 11.89 4.41
CA LEU A 26 -1.96 10.60 4.82
C LEU A 26 -2.64 9.95 3.62
N GLY A 27 -2.37 8.67 3.39
CA GLY A 27 -3.00 7.91 2.31
C GLY A 27 -4.00 6.90 2.84
N THR A 28 -3.51 5.77 3.33
CA THR A 28 -4.34 4.64 3.76
C THR A 28 -5.36 5.02 4.82
N ARG A 29 -5.02 5.91 5.74
CA ARG A 29 -5.94 6.36 6.79
C ARG A 29 -7.20 6.97 6.19
N PHE A 30 -7.07 7.78 5.14
CA PHE A 30 -8.22 8.39 4.48
C PHE A 30 -8.96 7.42 3.55
N VAL A 31 -8.30 6.37 3.08
CA VAL A 31 -8.98 5.32 2.31
C VAL A 31 -10.06 4.64 3.13
N VAL A 32 -9.84 4.44 4.43
CA VAL A 32 -10.81 3.80 5.33
C VAL A 32 -11.84 4.77 5.92
N ALA A 33 -11.77 6.05 5.59
CA ALA A 33 -12.74 7.03 6.07
C ALA A 33 -14.12 6.73 5.51
N THR A 34 -15.16 7.09 6.29
CA THR A 34 -16.55 6.87 5.89
C THR A 34 -16.88 7.52 4.54
N GLU A 35 -16.32 8.70 4.29
CA GLU A 35 -16.55 9.49 3.05
C GLU A 35 -15.83 8.92 1.83
N SER A 36 -14.88 8.00 2.03
CA SER A 36 -14.14 7.39 0.92
C SER A 36 -15.08 6.53 0.06
N ILE A 37 -14.93 6.63 -1.25
CA ILE A 37 -15.76 5.87 -2.22
C ILE A 37 -15.31 4.43 -2.39
N VAL A 38 -14.25 4.02 -1.72
CA VAL A 38 -13.70 2.67 -1.79
C VAL A 38 -14.71 1.66 -1.22
N HIS A 39 -14.75 0.47 -1.82
CA HIS A 39 -15.69 -0.57 -1.43
C HIS A 39 -15.52 -0.97 0.05
N GLU A 40 -16.66 -1.20 0.73
CA GLU A 40 -16.67 -1.52 2.17
C GLU A 40 -15.84 -2.76 2.53
N LYS A 41 -15.81 -3.76 1.67
CA LYS A 41 -15.01 -4.98 1.90
C LYS A 41 -13.51 -4.66 1.90
N TYR A 42 -13.07 -3.75 1.03
CA TYR A 42 -11.67 -3.31 1.00
C TYR A 42 -11.31 -2.54 2.27
N LYS A 43 -12.20 -1.64 2.71
CA LYS A 43 -12.02 -0.92 3.97
C LYS A 43 -11.90 -1.89 5.15
N ALA A 44 -12.75 -2.92 5.20
CA ALA A 44 -12.71 -3.93 6.25
C ALA A 44 -11.38 -4.70 6.25
N MET A 45 -10.85 -5.03 5.08
CA MET A 45 -9.55 -5.68 4.95
C MET A 45 -8.43 -4.80 5.50
N LEU A 46 -8.45 -3.50 5.19
CA LEU A 46 -7.46 -2.55 5.70
C LEU A 46 -7.51 -2.43 7.22
N ILE A 47 -8.71 -2.38 7.81
CA ILE A 47 -8.89 -2.26 9.26
C ILE A 47 -8.36 -3.51 9.98
N LYS A 48 -8.56 -4.70 9.40
CA LYS A 48 -8.08 -5.97 9.97
C LYS A 48 -6.61 -6.25 9.70
N ALA A 49 -6.00 -5.55 8.75
CA ALA A 49 -4.64 -5.82 8.32
C ALA A 49 -3.63 -5.57 9.43
N LYS A 50 -2.64 -6.45 9.50
CA LYS A 50 -1.47 -6.33 10.38
C LYS A 50 -0.25 -6.00 9.52
N ASP A 51 0.87 -5.71 10.14
CA ASP A 51 2.10 -5.36 9.45
C ASP A 51 2.60 -6.46 8.49
N ILE A 52 2.26 -7.73 8.78
CA ILE A 52 2.64 -8.88 7.93
C ILE A 52 1.69 -9.14 6.77
N ASP A 53 0.59 -8.40 6.67
CA ASP A 53 -0.46 -8.65 5.68
C ASP A 53 -0.28 -7.88 4.38
N SER A 54 0.84 -7.20 4.22
CA SER A 54 1.18 -6.53 2.97
C SER A 54 2.30 -7.26 2.23
N ALA A 55 2.36 -7.04 0.94
CA ALA A 55 3.40 -7.59 0.09
C ALA A 55 3.87 -6.56 -0.93
N VAL A 56 5.15 -6.63 -1.28
CA VAL A 56 5.71 -5.77 -2.33
C VAL A 56 5.78 -6.57 -3.62
N THR A 57 5.19 -6.04 -4.68
CA THR A 57 5.23 -6.60 -6.03
C THR A 57 5.98 -5.65 -6.95
N GLY A 58 6.44 -6.14 -8.10
CA GLY A 58 7.05 -5.29 -9.11
C GLY A 58 8.55 -5.02 -8.93
N LEU A 59 9.23 -5.76 -8.04
CA LEU A 59 10.67 -5.62 -7.86
C LEU A 59 11.44 -5.97 -9.13
N SER A 60 10.97 -6.98 -9.86
CA SER A 60 11.62 -7.42 -11.10
C SER A 60 11.51 -6.40 -12.24
N THR A 61 10.49 -5.54 -12.21
CA THR A 61 10.26 -4.51 -13.23
C THR A 61 10.85 -3.16 -12.87
N GLY A 62 11.43 -3.01 -11.68
CA GLY A 62 11.96 -1.76 -11.19
C GLY A 62 10.89 -0.78 -10.69
N HIS A 63 9.65 -1.22 -10.57
CA HIS A 63 8.53 -0.41 -10.07
C HIS A 63 7.85 -1.10 -8.89
N PRO A 64 8.49 -1.15 -7.71
CA PRO A 64 7.93 -1.86 -6.56
C PRO A 64 6.69 -1.14 -6.01
N VAL A 65 5.66 -1.91 -5.70
CA VAL A 65 4.41 -1.43 -5.09
C VAL A 65 4.08 -2.32 -3.90
N ARG A 66 3.76 -1.69 -2.77
CA ARG A 66 3.28 -2.41 -1.59
C ARG A 66 1.76 -2.36 -1.54
N SER A 67 1.15 -3.51 -1.39
CA SER A 67 -0.31 -3.63 -1.31
C SER A 67 -0.70 -4.73 -0.31
N ILE A 68 -1.99 -4.81 0.01
CA ILE A 68 -2.51 -5.89 0.85
C ILE A 68 -2.29 -7.22 0.12
N ARG A 69 -1.79 -8.22 0.87
CA ARG A 69 -1.60 -9.56 0.35
C ARG A 69 -2.95 -10.20 0.03
N ASN A 70 -3.14 -10.61 -1.21
CA ASN A 70 -4.35 -11.27 -1.68
C ASN A 70 -3.98 -12.30 -2.75
N LYS A 71 -5.00 -12.92 -3.35
CA LYS A 71 -4.78 -13.93 -4.39
C LYS A 71 -3.97 -13.37 -5.57
N MET A 72 -4.27 -12.17 -6.00
CA MET A 72 -3.58 -11.52 -7.12
C MET A 72 -2.10 -11.26 -6.80
N THR A 73 -1.79 -10.74 -5.60
CA THR A 73 -0.40 -10.49 -5.22
C THR A 73 0.40 -11.79 -5.10
N LYS A 74 -0.19 -12.85 -4.58
CA LYS A 74 0.45 -14.17 -4.48
C LYS A 74 0.80 -14.72 -5.86
N GLU A 75 -0.14 -14.61 -6.79
CA GLU A 75 0.05 -15.07 -8.16
C GLU A 75 1.10 -14.24 -8.89
N TYR A 76 1.05 -12.92 -8.70
CA TYR A 76 2.03 -12.00 -9.27
C TYR A 76 3.45 -12.31 -8.78
N LEU A 77 3.63 -12.50 -7.46
CA LEU A 77 4.94 -12.83 -6.88
C LEU A 77 5.45 -14.18 -7.38
N LYS A 78 4.56 -15.16 -7.57
CA LYS A 78 4.92 -16.45 -8.13
C LYS A 78 5.46 -16.30 -9.54
N LEU A 79 4.81 -15.50 -10.37
CA LEU A 79 5.24 -15.24 -11.75
C LEU A 79 6.58 -14.50 -11.78
N GLU A 80 6.78 -13.52 -10.90
CA GLU A 80 8.06 -12.83 -10.78
C GLU A 80 9.20 -13.78 -10.42
N LYS A 81 8.95 -14.71 -9.51
CA LYS A 81 9.93 -15.71 -9.08
C LYS A 81 10.29 -16.67 -10.22
N GLU A 82 9.34 -16.96 -11.10
CA GLU A 82 9.54 -17.79 -12.27
C GLU A 82 10.22 -17.04 -13.43
N GLY A 83 10.48 -15.75 -13.29
CA GLY A 83 11.11 -14.92 -14.31
C GLY A 83 10.17 -14.43 -15.41
N ALA A 84 8.87 -14.33 -15.13
CA ALA A 84 7.88 -13.83 -16.09
C ALA A 84 8.24 -12.41 -16.56
N ASP A 85 7.95 -12.11 -17.82
CA ASP A 85 8.19 -10.78 -18.38
C ASP A 85 7.08 -9.80 -17.97
N PHE A 86 7.28 -8.53 -18.30
CA PHE A 86 6.35 -7.46 -17.96
C PHE A 86 4.93 -7.72 -18.48
N MET A 87 4.80 -8.26 -19.68
CA MET A 87 3.48 -8.51 -20.28
C MET A 87 2.72 -9.63 -19.58
N GLU A 88 3.41 -10.68 -19.14
CA GLU A 88 2.80 -11.75 -18.37
C GLU A 88 2.36 -11.26 -16.99
N LEU A 89 3.17 -10.44 -16.35
CA LEU A 89 2.84 -9.84 -15.06
C LEU A 89 1.64 -8.91 -15.18
N GLU A 90 1.56 -8.12 -16.23
CA GLU A 90 0.44 -7.22 -16.47
C GLU A 90 -0.88 -8.00 -16.64
N LYS A 91 -0.85 -9.13 -17.34
CA LYS A 91 -2.02 -9.99 -17.47
C LYS A 91 -2.53 -10.52 -16.14
N ALA A 92 -1.62 -10.85 -15.22
CA ALA A 92 -1.99 -11.33 -13.89
C ALA A 92 -2.72 -10.27 -13.06
N MET A 93 -2.51 -9.00 -13.34
CA MET A 93 -3.17 -7.89 -12.67
C MET A 93 -4.59 -7.62 -13.18
N LEU A 94 -4.92 -8.10 -14.35
CA LEU A 94 -6.25 -7.95 -14.94
C LEU A 94 -7.16 -9.08 -14.49
#